data_4d6363f9e9e7066d7cd3086b1c5ce33a
#
_entry.id   4d6363f9e9e7066d7cd3086b1c5ce33a
#
_cell.length_a   1.000
_cell.length_b   1.000
_cell.length_c   1.000
_cell.angle_alpha   90.00
_cell.angle_beta   90.00
_cell.angle_gamma   90.00
#
_symmetry.space_group_name_H-M   'P 1'
#
loop_
_entity.id
_entity.type
_entity.pdbx_description
1 polymer ?
#
loop_
_entity_poly.entity_id
_entity_poly.type
_entity_poly.pdbx_seq_one_letter_code
_entity_poly.pdbx_strand_id
1 'polypeptide(L)'
;MIKLGLNIDHVATLRQARGARYPNLVRAALICEEAGADAITLHLREDRRHIQDRDVEVLRDMLQTRMNLECAVTEEMIANALRIKPHDLCMVPERREELTTEGGLDVVRYFDVVKSACERCAEAGIRVSLFIDPDEKQIDAARRIGAPVVELHTGKYADADSVPARRHELERIRKAAAHAHAQCLQVNAGHGLHYHNVQDIVAIPNIVELNIGHAIIAESVFIGLDAAVRKMKALLVSS
;
A
#
# COMPACT_ATOMS: atom_id res chain seq x y z
N MET A 1 -7.31 9.47 -14.34
CA MET A 1 -7.57 9.57 -12.87
C MET A 1 -6.82 8.43 -12.18
N ILE A 2 -6.02 8.74 -11.18
CA ILE A 2 -5.31 7.75 -10.36
C ILE A 2 -6.28 7.08 -9.40
N LYS A 3 -6.12 5.78 -9.18
CA LYS A 3 -6.92 5.00 -8.23
C LYS A 3 -6.49 5.28 -6.79
N LEU A 4 -7.44 5.22 -5.86
CA LEU A 4 -7.21 5.32 -4.42
C LEU A 4 -7.34 3.95 -3.77
N GLY A 5 -6.22 3.37 -3.33
CA GLY A 5 -6.20 2.33 -2.32
C GLY A 5 -6.24 3.00 -0.94
N LEU A 6 -7.30 2.78 -0.18
CA LEU A 6 -7.44 3.41 1.13
C LEU A 6 -7.07 2.44 2.24
N ASN A 7 -5.95 2.73 2.91
CA ASN A 7 -5.52 1.94 4.07
C ASN A 7 -6.32 2.33 5.33
N ILE A 8 -6.98 1.34 5.94
CA ILE A 8 -7.85 1.53 7.11
C ILE A 8 -7.23 1.07 8.44
N ASP A 9 -5.92 0.78 8.47
CA ASP A 9 -5.23 0.29 9.67
C ASP A 9 -5.41 1.21 10.88
N HIS A 10 -5.39 2.53 10.67
CA HIS A 10 -5.52 3.48 11.78
C HIS A 10 -6.94 3.50 12.38
N VAL A 11 -7.97 3.06 11.67
CA VAL A 11 -9.29 2.79 12.26
C VAL A 11 -9.19 1.61 13.24
N ALA A 12 -8.48 0.55 12.85
CA ALA A 12 -8.21 -0.58 13.75
C ALA A 12 -7.30 -0.18 14.92
N THR A 13 -6.31 0.70 14.69
CA THR A 13 -5.45 1.25 15.76
C THR A 13 -6.29 1.94 16.84
N LEU A 14 -7.27 2.76 16.48
CA LEU A 14 -8.18 3.40 17.44
C LEU A 14 -8.96 2.36 18.27
N ARG A 15 -9.45 1.31 17.63
CA ARG A 15 -10.13 0.19 18.31
C ARG A 15 -9.20 -0.50 19.30
N GLN A 16 -7.98 -0.83 18.88
CA GLN A 16 -7.01 -1.56 19.69
C GLN A 16 -6.44 -0.72 20.84
N ALA A 17 -6.35 0.61 20.70
CA ALA A 17 -5.90 1.51 21.76
C ALA A 17 -6.75 1.41 23.06
N ARG A 18 -8.02 0.97 22.94
CA ARG A 18 -8.95 0.78 24.06
C ARG A 18 -9.36 -0.67 24.27
N GLY A 19 -8.97 -1.60 23.39
CA GLY A 19 -9.46 -2.98 23.41
C GLY A 19 -11.00 -3.07 23.27
N ALA A 20 -11.61 -2.10 22.59
CA ALA A 20 -13.07 -1.99 22.44
C ALA A 20 -13.54 -2.71 21.17
N ARG A 21 -14.86 -2.76 20.95
CA ARG A 21 -15.45 -3.29 19.69
C ARG A 21 -15.69 -2.22 18.64
N TYR A 22 -15.29 -0.99 18.90
CA TYR A 22 -15.44 0.17 18.03
C TYR A 22 -14.12 0.97 17.94
N PRO A 23 -13.91 1.72 16.85
CA PRO A 23 -14.77 1.81 15.65
C PRO A 23 -14.91 0.48 14.92
N ASN A 24 -16.06 0.28 14.23
CA ASN A 24 -16.32 -0.92 13.46
C ASN A 24 -15.63 -0.82 12.09
N LEU A 25 -14.74 -1.76 11.80
CA LEU A 25 -13.88 -1.73 10.62
C LEU A 25 -14.66 -1.98 9.33
N VAL A 26 -15.67 -2.87 9.34
CA VAL A 26 -16.54 -3.13 8.19
C VAL A 26 -17.29 -1.85 7.81
N ARG A 27 -17.88 -1.16 8.80
CA ARG A 27 -18.56 0.11 8.55
C ARG A 27 -17.61 1.15 7.95
N ALA A 28 -16.38 1.23 8.46
CA ALA A 28 -15.40 2.17 7.92
C ALA A 28 -15.06 1.84 6.46
N ALA A 29 -14.84 0.57 6.13
CA ALA A 29 -14.54 0.12 4.77
C ALA A 29 -15.69 0.44 3.81
N LEU A 30 -16.94 0.16 4.18
CA LEU A 30 -18.11 0.46 3.34
C LEU A 30 -18.28 1.97 3.11
N ILE A 31 -18.06 2.81 4.11
CA ILE A 31 -18.05 4.28 3.94
C ILE A 31 -16.96 4.69 2.95
N CYS A 32 -15.77 4.08 3.03
CA CYS A 32 -14.68 4.39 2.11
C CYS A 32 -15.02 4.01 0.67
N GLU A 33 -15.64 2.85 0.44
CA GLU A 33 -16.12 2.43 -0.88
C GLU A 33 -17.19 3.39 -1.44
N GLU A 34 -18.21 3.73 -0.65
CA GLU A 34 -19.26 4.69 -1.02
C GLU A 34 -18.69 6.09 -1.34
N ALA A 35 -17.63 6.49 -0.66
CA ALA A 35 -16.94 7.75 -0.89
C ALA A 35 -15.98 7.74 -2.11
N GLY A 36 -15.78 6.57 -2.75
CA GLY A 36 -15.07 6.43 -4.02
C GLY A 36 -13.65 5.85 -3.90
N ALA A 37 -13.31 5.14 -2.83
CA ALA A 37 -12.10 4.31 -2.79
C ALA A 37 -12.18 3.21 -3.85
N ASP A 38 -11.09 2.93 -4.57
CA ASP A 38 -11.02 1.90 -5.62
C ASP A 38 -10.52 0.56 -5.07
N ALA A 39 -9.91 0.58 -3.88
CA ALA A 39 -9.50 -0.58 -3.12
C ALA A 39 -9.45 -0.25 -1.64
N ILE A 40 -9.63 -1.25 -0.79
CA ILE A 40 -9.38 -1.16 0.65
C ILE A 40 -8.07 -1.90 0.95
N THR A 41 -7.13 -1.15 1.51
CA THR A 41 -5.82 -1.66 1.93
C THR A 41 -5.82 -1.90 3.43
N LEU A 42 -5.31 -3.06 3.85
CA LEU A 42 -5.15 -3.42 5.26
C LEU A 42 -3.88 -4.23 5.46
N HIS A 43 -3.12 -3.89 6.50
CA HIS A 43 -1.88 -4.57 6.84
C HIS A 43 -2.10 -5.54 8.00
N LEU A 44 -2.12 -6.83 7.69
CA LEU A 44 -2.10 -7.87 8.71
C LEU A 44 -0.65 -8.10 9.13
N ARG A 45 -0.25 -7.45 10.22
CA ARG A 45 1.11 -7.57 10.77
C ARG A 45 1.30 -8.88 11.54
N GLU A 46 2.54 -9.36 11.62
CA GLU A 46 2.89 -10.53 12.44
C GLU A 46 2.50 -10.32 13.92
N ASP A 47 2.63 -9.11 14.45
CA ASP A 47 2.31 -8.78 15.85
C ASP A 47 0.82 -8.43 16.11
N ARG A 48 -0.01 -8.41 15.06
CA ARG A 48 -1.47 -8.11 15.15
C ARG A 48 -1.78 -6.83 15.94
N ARG A 49 -0.91 -5.82 15.93
CA ARG A 49 -1.10 -4.58 16.72
C ARG A 49 -2.36 -3.78 16.38
N HIS A 50 -2.92 -3.94 15.19
CA HIS A 50 -4.15 -3.25 14.75
C HIS A 50 -5.11 -4.20 14.02
N ILE A 51 -4.90 -4.52 12.76
CA ILE A 51 -5.72 -5.48 12.01
C ILE A 51 -5.59 -6.89 12.63
N GLN A 52 -6.71 -7.58 12.78
CA GLN A 52 -6.81 -8.93 13.29
C GLN A 52 -7.19 -9.89 12.17
N ASP A 53 -6.86 -11.18 12.29
CA ASP A 53 -7.18 -12.21 11.28
C ASP A 53 -8.67 -12.19 10.90
N ARG A 54 -9.55 -12.09 11.91
CA ARG A 54 -11.00 -11.99 11.67
C ARG A 54 -11.41 -10.75 10.87
N ASP A 55 -10.71 -9.63 11.01
CA ASP A 55 -11.02 -8.44 10.23
C ASP A 55 -10.81 -8.71 8.74
N VAL A 56 -9.70 -9.36 8.41
CA VAL A 56 -9.35 -9.72 7.03
C VAL A 56 -10.38 -10.69 6.45
N GLU A 57 -10.78 -11.72 7.21
CA GLU A 57 -11.78 -12.70 6.80
C GLU A 57 -13.13 -12.04 6.48
N VAL A 58 -13.63 -11.24 7.42
CA VAL A 58 -14.94 -10.58 7.26
C VAL A 58 -14.91 -9.56 6.11
N LEU A 59 -13.85 -8.76 6.01
CA LEU A 59 -13.72 -7.77 4.95
C LEU A 59 -13.56 -8.42 3.58
N ARG A 60 -12.89 -9.57 3.48
CA ARG A 60 -12.75 -10.30 2.21
C ARG A 60 -14.11 -10.66 1.61
N ASP A 61 -15.08 -11.02 2.44
CA ASP A 61 -16.43 -11.38 2.00
C ASP A 61 -17.34 -10.17 1.77
N MET A 62 -17.09 -9.04 2.45
CA MET A 62 -17.99 -7.88 2.46
C MET A 62 -17.65 -6.81 1.43
N LEU A 63 -16.38 -6.68 1.03
CA LEU A 63 -15.94 -5.62 0.12
C LEU A 63 -16.49 -5.80 -1.28
N GLN A 64 -16.96 -4.71 -1.86
CA GLN A 64 -17.41 -4.61 -3.25
C GLN A 64 -16.24 -4.24 -4.20
N THR A 65 -15.24 -3.54 -3.65
CA THR A 65 -14.00 -3.20 -4.34
C THR A 65 -12.92 -4.25 -4.10
N ARG A 66 -11.71 -3.97 -4.53
CA ARG A 66 -10.57 -4.89 -4.31
C ARG A 66 -10.06 -4.80 -2.87
N MET A 67 -9.76 -5.94 -2.27
CA MET A 67 -8.94 -6.00 -1.08
C MET A 67 -7.47 -6.01 -1.49
N ASN A 68 -6.67 -5.08 -0.98
CA ASN A 68 -5.21 -5.10 -1.01
C ASN A 68 -4.71 -5.47 0.39
N LEU A 69 -4.24 -6.70 0.56
CA LEU A 69 -3.69 -7.17 1.84
C LEU A 69 -2.19 -6.89 1.87
N GLU A 70 -1.72 -6.21 2.91
CA GLU A 70 -0.28 -6.03 3.16
C GLU A 70 0.19 -7.04 4.21
N CYS A 71 1.33 -7.69 3.98
CA CYS A 71 1.94 -8.58 4.96
C CYS A 71 3.45 -8.79 4.73
N ALA A 72 4.13 -9.25 5.78
CA ALA A 72 5.52 -9.70 5.69
C ALA A 72 5.67 -10.98 4.84
N VAL A 73 6.88 -11.20 4.30
CA VAL A 73 7.20 -12.39 3.50
C VAL A 73 7.64 -13.52 4.43
N THR A 74 6.76 -13.95 5.34
CA THR A 74 6.97 -15.11 6.22
C THR A 74 6.02 -16.23 5.85
N GLU A 75 6.38 -17.48 6.20
CA GLU A 75 5.56 -18.64 5.88
C GLU A 75 4.14 -18.53 6.46
N GLU A 76 4.01 -18.04 7.70
CA GLU A 76 2.72 -17.83 8.34
C GLU A 76 1.86 -16.83 7.55
N MET A 77 2.45 -15.69 7.16
CA MET A 77 1.71 -14.63 6.51
C MET A 77 1.32 -15.01 5.07
N ILE A 78 2.20 -15.70 4.36
CA ILE A 78 1.89 -16.24 3.03
C ILE A 78 0.81 -17.33 3.11
N ALA A 79 0.87 -18.23 4.10
CA ALA A 79 -0.20 -19.22 4.32
C ALA A 79 -1.56 -18.56 4.62
N ASN A 80 -1.57 -17.47 5.40
CA ASN A 80 -2.78 -16.67 5.63
C ASN A 80 -3.29 -16.03 4.32
N ALA A 81 -2.42 -15.43 3.52
CA ALA A 81 -2.81 -14.85 2.23
C ALA A 81 -3.41 -15.91 1.28
N LEU A 82 -2.80 -17.10 1.20
CA LEU A 82 -3.31 -18.22 0.39
C LEU A 82 -4.67 -18.73 0.86
N ARG A 83 -4.95 -18.70 2.16
CA ARG A 83 -6.25 -19.05 2.75
C ARG A 83 -7.31 -18.00 2.47
N ILE A 84 -7.00 -16.73 2.64
CA ILE A 84 -7.92 -15.60 2.45
C ILE A 84 -8.18 -15.31 0.97
N LYS A 85 -7.18 -15.47 0.11
CA LYS A 85 -7.22 -15.15 -1.32
C LYS A 85 -7.68 -13.70 -1.57
N PRO A 86 -6.93 -12.69 -1.06
CA PRO A 86 -7.22 -11.30 -1.40
C PRO A 86 -7.08 -11.08 -2.90
N HIS A 87 -7.65 -10.00 -3.42
CA HIS A 87 -7.48 -9.64 -4.84
C HIS A 87 -6.04 -9.25 -5.14
N ASP A 88 -5.46 -8.47 -4.24
CA ASP A 88 -4.07 -8.01 -4.28
C ASP A 88 -3.37 -8.35 -2.96
N LEU A 89 -2.09 -8.72 -3.05
CA LEU A 89 -1.20 -8.89 -1.91
C LEU A 89 0.01 -7.99 -2.10
N CYS A 90 0.23 -7.05 -1.19
CA CYS A 90 1.43 -6.24 -1.15
C CYS A 90 2.41 -6.81 -0.11
N MET A 91 3.55 -7.29 -0.55
CA MET A 91 4.61 -7.78 0.31
C MET A 91 5.42 -6.59 0.84
N VAL A 92 5.42 -6.43 2.17
CA VAL A 92 6.06 -5.30 2.87
C VAL A 92 7.07 -5.80 3.91
N PRO A 93 8.10 -5.02 4.24
CA PRO A 93 9.01 -5.38 5.33
C PRO A 93 8.38 -5.08 6.68
N GLU A 94 8.60 -5.94 7.67
CA GLU A 94 8.20 -5.71 9.06
C GLU A 94 9.37 -5.71 10.04
N ARG A 95 10.48 -6.37 9.68
CA ARG A 95 11.70 -6.47 10.49
C ARG A 95 12.80 -5.60 9.90
N ARG A 96 13.72 -5.15 10.76
CA ARG A 96 14.85 -4.31 10.32
C ARG A 96 15.75 -4.97 9.30
N GLU A 97 15.90 -6.29 9.36
CA GLU A 97 16.72 -7.07 8.42
C GLU A 97 16.12 -7.12 7.00
N GLU A 98 14.80 -6.93 6.88
CA GLU A 98 14.06 -6.97 5.62
C GLU A 98 14.06 -5.63 4.89
N LEU A 99 14.45 -4.57 5.62
CA LEU A 99 14.47 -3.21 5.10
C LEU A 99 15.71 -2.96 4.24
N THR A 100 15.52 -2.21 3.19
CA THR A 100 16.59 -1.42 2.60
C THR A 100 16.98 -0.26 3.55
N THR A 101 17.98 0.52 3.20
CA THR A 101 18.35 1.73 3.96
C THR A 101 17.27 2.80 3.93
N GLU A 102 16.27 2.68 3.08
CA GLU A 102 15.21 3.68 2.84
C GLU A 102 13.85 3.28 3.40
N GLY A 103 13.62 1.99 3.64
CA GLY A 103 12.42 1.49 4.28
C GLY A 103 11.55 0.56 3.43
N GLY A 104 11.86 0.35 2.15
CA GLY A 104 11.23 -0.66 1.31
C GLY A 104 11.72 -2.08 1.59
N LEU A 105 11.03 -3.08 1.06
CA LEU A 105 11.46 -4.48 1.09
C LEU A 105 12.73 -4.65 0.23
N ASP A 106 13.79 -5.26 0.80
CA ASP A 106 15.02 -5.55 0.06
C ASP A 106 14.86 -6.82 -0.78
N VAL A 107 14.23 -6.65 -1.94
CA VAL A 107 13.94 -7.75 -2.89
C VAL A 107 15.21 -8.33 -3.50
N VAL A 108 16.26 -7.53 -3.63
CA VAL A 108 17.56 -8.01 -4.14
C VAL A 108 18.16 -9.01 -3.16
N ARG A 109 18.18 -8.67 -1.87
CA ARG A 109 18.75 -9.52 -0.81
C ARG A 109 17.92 -10.78 -0.56
N TYR A 110 16.58 -10.66 -0.56
CA TYR A 110 15.65 -11.75 -0.25
C TYR A 110 15.03 -12.38 -1.50
N PHE A 111 15.73 -12.32 -2.63
CA PHE A 111 15.23 -12.67 -3.96
C PHE A 111 14.53 -14.03 -4.00
N ASP A 112 15.17 -15.09 -3.52
CA ASP A 112 14.62 -16.45 -3.62
C ASP A 112 13.38 -16.65 -2.74
N VAL A 113 13.36 -16.05 -1.55
CA VAL A 113 12.22 -16.13 -0.62
C VAL A 113 11.02 -15.38 -1.21
N VAL A 114 11.23 -14.14 -1.70
CA VAL A 114 10.20 -13.34 -2.32
C VAL A 114 9.68 -14.01 -3.60
N LYS A 115 10.58 -14.59 -4.42
CA LYS A 115 10.21 -15.29 -5.64
C LYS A 115 9.29 -16.48 -5.33
N SER A 116 9.67 -17.35 -4.39
CA SER A 116 8.84 -18.49 -3.99
C SER A 116 7.46 -18.06 -3.49
N ALA A 117 7.39 -16.97 -2.68
CA ALA A 117 6.12 -16.43 -2.22
C ALA A 117 5.26 -15.89 -3.36
N CYS A 118 5.87 -15.16 -4.33
CA CYS A 118 5.18 -14.65 -5.51
C CYS A 118 4.59 -15.77 -6.36
N GLU A 119 5.37 -16.82 -6.63
CA GLU A 119 4.92 -17.97 -7.43
C GLU A 119 3.71 -18.66 -6.79
N ARG A 120 3.77 -18.96 -5.50
CA ARG A 120 2.66 -19.56 -4.74
C ARG A 120 1.39 -18.70 -4.76
N CYS A 121 1.55 -17.40 -4.59
CA CYS A 121 0.41 -16.46 -4.63
C CYS A 121 -0.18 -16.35 -6.04
N ALA A 122 0.65 -16.30 -7.08
CA ALA A 122 0.21 -16.27 -8.47
C ALA A 122 -0.56 -17.54 -8.86
N GLU A 123 -0.10 -18.72 -8.44
CA GLU A 123 -0.80 -20.01 -8.64
C GLU A 123 -2.19 -20.01 -7.96
N ALA A 124 -2.33 -19.30 -6.84
CA ALA A 124 -3.60 -19.14 -6.14
C ALA A 124 -4.52 -18.06 -6.75
N GLY A 125 -4.08 -17.37 -7.83
CA GLY A 125 -4.80 -16.30 -8.48
C GLY A 125 -4.75 -14.95 -7.75
N ILE A 126 -3.78 -14.76 -6.85
CA ILE A 126 -3.56 -13.52 -6.11
C ILE A 126 -2.58 -12.64 -6.89
N ARG A 127 -2.95 -11.38 -7.15
CA ARG A 127 -2.05 -10.42 -7.81
C ARG A 127 -1.06 -9.83 -6.81
N VAL A 128 0.23 -10.09 -7.00
CA VAL A 128 1.27 -9.65 -6.07
C VAL A 128 1.82 -8.27 -6.43
N SER A 129 2.01 -7.45 -5.41
CA SER A 129 2.76 -6.20 -5.43
C SER A 129 3.94 -6.28 -4.46
N LEU A 130 5.05 -5.63 -4.79
CA LEU A 130 6.21 -5.53 -3.90
C LEU A 130 6.41 -4.06 -3.50
N PHE A 131 6.41 -3.79 -2.19
CA PHE A 131 6.66 -2.46 -1.62
C PHE A 131 8.16 -2.21 -1.55
N ILE A 132 8.68 -1.44 -2.50
CA ILE A 132 10.11 -1.25 -2.72
C ILE A 132 10.49 0.24 -2.74
N ASP A 133 11.75 0.53 -2.49
CA ASP A 133 12.28 1.87 -2.73
C ASP A 133 12.32 2.21 -4.22
N PRO A 134 12.31 3.51 -4.58
CA PRO A 134 12.48 3.97 -5.96
C PRO A 134 13.94 3.77 -6.43
N ASP A 135 14.34 2.51 -6.59
CA ASP A 135 15.68 2.05 -6.98
C ASP A 135 15.59 1.04 -8.13
N GLU A 136 16.39 1.25 -9.19
CA GLU A 136 16.35 0.42 -10.40
C GLU A 136 16.68 -1.05 -10.10
N LYS A 137 17.59 -1.32 -9.16
CA LYS A 137 17.97 -2.71 -8.82
C LYS A 137 16.82 -3.46 -8.15
N GLN A 138 16.05 -2.78 -7.31
CA GLN A 138 14.87 -3.36 -6.67
C GLN A 138 13.77 -3.64 -7.72
N ILE A 139 13.57 -2.71 -8.66
CA ILE A 139 12.62 -2.85 -9.77
C ILE A 139 13.03 -4.01 -10.69
N ASP A 140 14.30 -4.10 -11.06
CA ASP A 140 14.84 -5.19 -11.89
C ASP A 140 14.68 -6.55 -11.20
N ALA A 141 14.91 -6.62 -9.90
CA ALA A 141 14.69 -7.82 -9.11
C ALA A 141 13.20 -8.20 -9.09
N ALA A 142 12.30 -7.24 -8.87
CA ALA A 142 10.85 -7.46 -8.90
C ALA A 142 10.39 -8.01 -10.25
N ARG A 143 10.91 -7.45 -11.35
CA ARG A 143 10.63 -7.94 -12.71
C ARG A 143 11.11 -9.38 -12.93
N ARG A 144 12.32 -9.70 -12.48
CA ARG A 144 12.91 -11.06 -12.59
C ARG A 144 12.17 -12.09 -11.75
N ILE A 145 11.60 -11.69 -10.62
CA ILE A 145 10.73 -12.52 -9.78
C ILE A 145 9.41 -12.83 -10.49
N GLY A 146 8.95 -11.94 -11.36
CA GLY A 146 7.67 -12.08 -12.06
C GLY A 146 6.50 -11.41 -11.32
N ALA A 147 6.77 -10.54 -10.34
CA ALA A 147 5.73 -9.72 -9.73
C ALA A 147 5.13 -8.77 -10.78
N PRO A 148 3.79 -8.71 -10.93
CA PRO A 148 3.16 -7.85 -11.93
C PRO A 148 3.08 -6.37 -11.51
N VAL A 149 3.24 -6.08 -10.22
CA VAL A 149 3.06 -4.75 -9.64
C VAL A 149 4.21 -4.43 -8.71
N VAL A 150 4.65 -3.17 -8.71
CA VAL A 150 5.50 -2.60 -7.66
C VAL A 150 4.80 -1.40 -7.03
N GLU A 151 4.95 -1.25 -5.73
CA GLU A 151 4.55 -0.06 -5.00
C GLU A 151 5.79 0.70 -4.55
N LEU A 152 6.00 1.89 -5.11
CA LEU A 152 7.14 2.74 -4.80
C LEU A 152 6.95 3.44 -3.45
N HIS A 153 7.91 3.25 -2.54
CA HIS A 153 7.95 3.88 -1.24
C HIS A 153 8.16 5.39 -1.37
N THR A 154 7.21 6.20 -0.91
CA THR A 154 7.27 7.66 -1.01
C THR A 154 7.65 8.35 0.30
N GLY A 155 8.06 7.61 1.33
CA GLY A 155 8.34 8.14 2.66
C GLY A 155 9.44 9.21 2.66
N LYS A 156 10.57 8.97 1.99
CA LYS A 156 11.64 9.98 1.91
C LYS A 156 11.20 11.29 1.23
N TYR A 157 10.33 11.20 0.23
CA TYR A 157 9.70 12.38 -0.37
C TYR A 157 8.80 13.10 0.65
N ALA A 158 7.98 12.35 1.37
CA ALA A 158 7.02 12.91 2.33
C ALA A 158 7.71 13.56 3.53
N ASP A 159 8.80 12.95 4.01
CA ASP A 159 9.56 13.38 5.20
C ASP A 159 10.67 14.39 4.88
N ALA A 160 10.84 14.78 3.61
CA ALA A 160 11.88 15.70 3.21
C ALA A 160 11.71 17.08 3.89
N ASP A 161 12.74 17.50 4.61
CA ASP A 161 12.78 18.70 5.44
C ASP A 161 13.07 20.00 4.66
N SER A 162 13.40 19.88 3.38
CA SER A 162 13.72 21.01 2.50
C SER A 162 13.17 20.85 1.09
N VAL A 163 12.93 21.99 0.42
CA VAL A 163 12.46 21.99 -0.97
C VAL A 163 13.43 21.29 -1.92
N PRO A 164 14.77 21.49 -1.82
CA PRO A 164 15.72 20.76 -2.66
C PRO A 164 15.69 19.23 -2.44
N ALA A 165 15.64 18.78 -1.17
CA ALA A 165 15.54 17.36 -0.85
C ALA A 165 14.24 16.75 -1.41
N ARG A 166 13.12 17.41 -1.23
CA ARG A 166 11.82 16.97 -1.78
C ARG A 166 11.85 16.86 -3.30
N ARG A 167 12.43 17.84 -3.99
CA ARG A 167 12.59 17.78 -5.46
C ARG A 167 13.46 16.61 -5.90
N HIS A 168 14.54 16.36 -5.17
CA HIS A 168 15.43 15.23 -5.45
C HIS A 168 14.68 13.91 -5.35
N GLU A 169 13.95 13.69 -4.28
CA GLU A 169 13.18 12.46 -4.07
C GLU A 169 12.03 12.32 -5.09
N LEU A 170 11.34 13.41 -5.42
CA LEU A 170 10.31 13.41 -6.47
C LEU A 170 10.87 12.98 -7.84
N GLU A 171 12.07 13.44 -8.18
CA GLU A 171 12.71 13.05 -9.43
C GLU A 171 13.19 11.59 -9.41
N ARG A 172 13.61 11.09 -8.25
CA ARG A 172 13.92 9.66 -8.08
C ARG A 172 12.68 8.80 -8.32
N ILE A 173 11.55 9.15 -7.71
CA ILE A 173 10.28 8.44 -7.89
C ILE A 173 9.84 8.49 -9.36
N ARG A 174 9.98 9.64 -10.03
CA ARG A 174 9.67 9.80 -11.45
C ARG A 174 10.49 8.86 -12.35
N LYS A 175 11.80 8.79 -12.12
CA LYS A 175 12.70 7.90 -12.87
C LYS A 175 12.37 6.44 -12.61
N ALA A 176 12.15 6.07 -11.36
CA ALA A 176 11.78 4.72 -10.97
C ALA A 176 10.44 4.29 -11.59
N ALA A 177 9.43 5.18 -11.60
CA ALA A 177 8.14 4.91 -12.22
C ALA A 177 8.27 4.68 -13.74
N ALA A 178 9.09 5.50 -14.43
CA ALA A 178 9.35 5.33 -15.85
C ALA A 178 10.11 4.01 -16.14
N HIS A 179 11.11 3.67 -15.32
CA HIS A 179 11.87 2.44 -15.44
C HIS A 179 11.00 1.19 -15.24
N ALA A 180 10.18 1.17 -14.20
CA ALA A 180 9.26 0.07 -13.92
C ALA A 180 8.21 -0.10 -15.04
N HIS A 181 7.65 1.00 -15.54
CA HIS A 181 6.71 0.98 -16.66
C HIS A 181 7.35 0.43 -17.94
N ALA A 182 8.59 0.83 -18.24
CA ALA A 182 9.33 0.32 -19.42
C ALA A 182 9.56 -1.20 -19.35
N GLN A 183 9.55 -1.78 -18.14
CA GLN A 183 9.62 -3.21 -17.90
C GLN A 183 8.25 -3.91 -17.82
N CYS A 184 7.18 -3.21 -18.21
CA CYS A 184 5.80 -3.71 -18.18
C CYS A 184 5.29 -4.03 -16.77
N LEU A 185 5.82 -3.37 -15.74
CA LEU A 185 5.27 -3.43 -14.39
C LEU A 185 4.19 -2.37 -14.21
N GLN A 186 3.11 -2.71 -13.51
CA GLN A 186 2.20 -1.71 -12.98
C GLN A 186 2.89 -0.98 -11.83
N VAL A 187 2.77 0.35 -11.80
CA VAL A 187 3.39 1.17 -10.76
C VAL A 187 2.32 1.77 -9.87
N ASN A 188 2.36 1.39 -8.60
CA ASN A 188 1.65 2.02 -7.50
C ASN A 188 2.65 2.83 -6.66
N ALA A 189 2.16 3.69 -5.77
CA ALA A 189 3.00 4.39 -4.81
C ALA A 189 2.26 4.61 -3.50
N GLY A 190 3.00 4.73 -2.40
CA GLY A 190 2.39 4.88 -1.08
C GLY A 190 3.39 5.25 0.00
N HIS A 191 2.85 5.47 1.18
CA HIS A 191 3.50 5.84 2.42
C HIS A 191 3.82 7.34 2.55
N GLY A 192 3.31 7.97 3.61
CA GLY A 192 3.57 9.38 3.94
C GLY A 192 2.81 10.41 3.10
N LEU A 193 1.98 9.97 2.15
CA LEU A 193 1.19 10.89 1.32
C LEU A 193 0.02 11.50 2.09
N HIS A 194 -0.21 12.81 1.85
CA HIS A 194 -1.26 13.59 2.48
C HIS A 194 -1.77 14.71 1.55
N TYR A 195 -2.78 15.47 1.99
CA TYR A 195 -3.49 16.48 1.20
C TYR A 195 -2.62 17.61 0.61
N HIS A 196 -1.41 17.82 1.15
CA HIS A 196 -0.53 18.93 0.72
C HIS A 196 0.72 18.45 -0.05
N ASN A 197 0.91 17.12 -0.23
CA ASN A 197 2.05 16.59 -0.97
C ASN A 197 1.66 15.61 -2.08
N VAL A 198 0.42 15.14 -2.11
CA VAL A 198 -0.03 14.09 -3.04
C VAL A 198 -0.03 14.54 -4.50
N GLN A 199 -0.27 15.83 -4.78
CA GLN A 199 -0.43 16.34 -6.15
C GLN A 199 0.84 16.23 -6.99
N ASP A 200 2.01 16.40 -6.38
CA ASP A 200 3.29 16.22 -7.08
C ASP A 200 3.50 14.76 -7.53
N ILE A 201 3.03 13.80 -6.74
CA ILE A 201 3.05 12.36 -7.08
C ILE A 201 2.00 12.04 -8.15
N VAL A 202 0.81 12.64 -8.06
CA VAL A 202 -0.25 12.51 -9.08
C VAL A 202 0.23 12.99 -10.46
N ALA A 203 1.11 13.98 -10.51
CA ALA A 203 1.67 14.50 -11.74
C ALA A 203 2.75 13.58 -12.38
N ILE A 204 3.17 12.50 -11.71
CA ILE A 204 4.14 11.54 -12.27
C ILE A 204 3.41 10.60 -13.24
N PRO A 205 3.81 10.55 -14.52
CA PRO A 205 3.28 9.58 -15.46
C PRO A 205 3.52 8.13 -14.99
N ASN A 206 2.63 7.23 -15.41
CA ASN A 206 2.71 5.79 -15.16
C ASN A 206 2.39 5.32 -13.73
N ILE A 207 2.22 6.21 -12.73
CA ILE A 207 1.63 5.83 -11.46
C ILE A 207 0.12 5.71 -11.65
N VAL A 208 -0.44 4.54 -11.32
CA VAL A 208 -1.85 4.23 -11.56
C VAL A 208 -2.70 4.14 -10.31
N GLU A 209 -2.07 3.94 -9.15
CA GLU A 209 -2.76 3.79 -7.87
C GLU A 209 -1.90 4.36 -6.73
N LEU A 210 -2.54 5.05 -5.79
CA LEU A 210 -1.90 5.53 -4.56
C LEU A 210 -2.54 4.87 -3.35
N ASN A 211 -1.71 4.26 -2.48
CA ASN A 211 -2.14 3.69 -1.21
C ASN A 211 -1.93 4.72 -0.09
N ILE A 212 -3.05 5.24 0.47
CA ILE A 212 -3.04 6.33 1.46
C ILE A 212 -3.92 5.95 2.65
N GLY A 213 -3.39 6.06 3.86
CA GLY A 213 -4.14 5.72 5.08
C GLY A 213 -4.13 6.85 6.10
N HIS A 214 -3.01 7.03 6.79
CA HIS A 214 -2.92 7.90 7.98
C HIS A 214 -3.54 9.29 7.78
N ALA A 215 -3.19 9.98 6.70
CA ALA A 215 -3.68 11.34 6.45
C ALA A 215 -5.20 11.41 6.32
N ILE A 216 -5.82 10.42 5.66
CA ILE A 216 -7.28 10.38 5.49
C ILE A 216 -7.98 10.09 6.81
N ILE A 217 -7.47 9.13 7.59
CA ILE A 217 -8.06 8.79 8.89
C ILE A 217 -7.87 9.95 9.88
N ALA A 218 -6.73 10.63 9.89
CA ALA A 218 -6.49 11.80 10.72
C ALA A 218 -7.45 12.97 10.38
N GLU A 219 -7.61 13.27 9.09
CA GLU A 219 -8.56 14.30 8.65
C GLU A 219 -10.01 13.92 8.99
N SER A 220 -10.35 12.65 8.96
CA SER A 220 -11.69 12.15 9.26
C SER A 220 -12.15 12.45 10.68
N VAL A 221 -11.23 12.67 11.62
CA VAL A 221 -11.55 13.08 12.99
C VAL A 221 -12.24 14.45 13.03
N PHE A 222 -11.94 15.32 12.06
CA PHE A 222 -12.48 16.68 12.02
C PHE A 222 -13.69 16.81 11.10
N ILE A 223 -13.72 16.12 9.96
CA ILE A 223 -14.74 16.31 8.92
C ILE A 223 -15.58 15.06 8.63
N GLY A 224 -15.31 13.95 9.30
CA GLY A 224 -15.93 12.67 9.03
C GLY A 224 -15.26 11.92 7.87
N LEU A 225 -15.40 10.57 7.90
CA LEU A 225 -14.65 9.69 6.99
C LEU A 225 -15.06 9.86 5.52
N ASP A 226 -16.34 9.94 5.22
CA ASP A 226 -16.84 10.16 3.84
C ASP A 226 -16.26 11.43 3.21
N ALA A 227 -16.34 12.55 3.92
CA ALA A 227 -15.82 13.82 3.43
C ALA A 227 -14.30 13.81 3.26
N ALA A 228 -13.57 13.17 4.17
CA ALA A 228 -12.12 13.03 4.08
C ALA A 228 -11.70 12.22 2.85
N VAL A 229 -12.38 11.10 2.57
CA VAL A 229 -12.11 10.28 1.38
C VAL A 229 -12.40 11.05 0.10
N ARG A 230 -13.57 11.68 -0.01
CA ARG A 230 -13.93 12.50 -1.20
C ARG A 230 -12.95 13.64 -1.42
N LYS A 231 -12.50 14.30 -0.35
CA LYS A 231 -11.49 15.35 -0.42
C LYS A 231 -10.16 14.84 -0.98
N MET A 232 -9.70 13.67 -0.53
CA MET A 232 -8.49 13.06 -1.09
C MET A 232 -8.71 12.65 -2.55
N LYS A 233 -9.83 11.98 -2.85
CA LYS A 233 -10.15 11.51 -4.21
C LYS A 233 -10.18 12.66 -5.22
N ALA A 234 -10.66 13.83 -4.83
CA ALA A 234 -10.67 15.03 -5.68
C ALA A 234 -9.25 15.52 -6.05
N LEU A 235 -8.23 15.24 -5.24
CA LEU A 235 -6.83 15.57 -5.54
C LEU A 235 -6.15 14.58 -6.50
N LEU A 236 -6.74 13.39 -6.71
CA LEU A 236 -6.16 12.34 -7.57
C LEU A 236 -6.55 12.46 -9.05
N VAL A 237 -7.18 13.56 -9.41
CA VAL A 237 -7.49 13.89 -10.81
C VAL A 237 -6.28 14.64 -11.38
N SER A 238 -5.58 14.03 -12.35
CA SER A 238 -4.56 14.75 -13.12
C SER A 238 -5.21 15.87 -13.93
N SER A 239 -4.66 17.04 -13.83
CA SER A 239 -5.05 18.23 -14.60
C SER A 239 -4.83 18.01 -16.08
#